data_86808d49e4b5a120d18af6e5f8635b7a
#
_entry.id   86808d49e4b5a120d18af6e5f8635b7a
#
_cell.length_a   1.000
_cell.length_b   1.000
_cell.length_c   1.000
_cell.angle_alpha   90.00
_cell.angle_beta   90.00
_cell.angle_gamma   90.00
#
_symmetry.space_group_name_H-M   'P 1'
#
loop_
_entity.id
_entity.type
_entity.pdbx_description
1 polymer ?
#
loop_
_entity_poly.entity_id
_entity_poly.type
_entity_poly.pdbx_seq_one_letter_code
_entity_poly.pdbx_strand_id
1 'polypeptide(L)'
;MTRCDTERVSDVRILIDTNILISALLFPKSTPAKALLFAAQRHQLVLCDRNVAELREVLKRKAPQFLSDAEVLLAELSYELIPAVEHGEKLIRDAKDQPILNAAIVADVDIILTGDKDFLSLELERPRCLTAAQFLTEEAEP
;
A
#
# COMPACT_ATOMS: atom_id res chain seq x y z
N MET A 1 -5.42 -12.98 25.40
CA MET A 1 -5.05 -12.84 24.79
C MET A 1 -5.10 -12.50 24.01
N THR A 2 -4.83 -12.58 23.90
CA THR A 2 -4.81 -12.31 23.16
C THR A 2 -4.50 -12.60 22.18
N ARG A 3 -4.57 -12.57 21.49
CA ARG A 3 -4.01 -12.88 20.53
C ARG A 3 -2.89 -12.43 20.24
N CYS A 4 -2.76 -12.46 20.82
CA CYS A 4 -2.12 -11.98 20.83
C CYS A 4 -1.14 -11.73 20.41
N ASP A 5 -1.02 -11.37 20.80
CA ASP A 5 0.12 -10.94 20.65
C ASP A 5 1.14 -11.83 20.21
N THR A 6 1.16 -12.86 20.65
CA THR A 6 2.11 -13.84 20.24
C THR A 6 1.88 -14.28 18.85
N GLU A 7 0.67 -14.22 18.47
CA GLU A 7 0.38 -14.50 17.14
C GLU A 7 0.86 -13.49 16.20
N ARG A 8 1.28 -12.39 16.73
CA ARG A 8 1.81 -11.36 15.92
C ARG A 8 3.06 -11.83 15.28
N VAL A 9 3.04 -11.96 14.00
CA VAL A 9 4.18 -12.40 13.23
C VAL A 9 5.15 -11.27 13.01
N SER A 10 4.62 -10.05 12.91
CA SER A 10 5.44 -8.93 12.51
C SER A 10 4.80 -7.63 12.91
N ASP A 11 5.63 -6.65 13.25
CA ASP A 11 5.18 -5.29 13.47
C ASP A 11 5.39 -4.42 12.25
N VAL A 12 5.74 -5.02 11.12
CA VAL A 12 6.01 -4.27 9.90
C VAL A 12 4.73 -3.67 9.37
N ARG A 13 4.75 -2.37 9.11
CA ARG A 13 3.61 -1.64 8.59
C ARG A 13 3.88 -1.27 7.15
N ILE A 14 2.95 -1.63 6.26
CA ILE A 14 3.15 -1.54 4.82
C ILE A 14 2.06 -0.68 4.21
N LEU A 15 2.43 0.45 3.64
CA LEU A 15 1.51 1.30 2.89
C LEU A 15 1.38 0.74 1.48
N ILE A 16 0.13 0.57 1.04
CA ILE A 16 -0.15 0.00 -0.27
C ILE A 16 -0.52 1.12 -1.23
N ASP A 17 0.24 1.24 -2.30
CA ASP A 17 -0.05 2.23 -3.34
C ASP A 17 -1.29 1.83 -4.13
N THR A 18 -1.99 2.84 -4.66
CA THR A 18 -3.22 2.63 -5.42
C THR A 18 -3.07 1.63 -6.54
N ASN A 19 -1.96 1.68 -7.27
CA ASN A 19 -1.77 0.79 -8.42
C ASN A 19 -1.68 -0.68 -8.02
N ILE A 20 -1.16 -0.96 -6.83
CA ILE A 20 -1.15 -2.34 -6.33
C ILE A 20 -2.58 -2.82 -6.11
N LEU A 21 -3.42 -1.95 -5.52
CA LEU A 21 -4.81 -2.30 -5.26
C LEU A 21 -5.56 -2.54 -6.58
N ILE A 22 -5.34 -1.66 -7.56
CA ILE A 22 -6.01 -1.80 -8.86
C ILE A 22 -5.58 -3.10 -9.54
N SER A 23 -4.28 -3.37 -9.55
CA SER A 23 -3.77 -4.59 -10.18
C SER A 23 -4.31 -5.84 -9.50
N ALA A 24 -4.43 -5.81 -8.17
CA ALA A 24 -4.95 -6.96 -7.44
C ALA A 24 -6.42 -7.21 -7.80
N LEU A 25 -7.19 -6.14 -7.99
CA LEU A 25 -8.61 -6.28 -8.34
C LEU A 25 -8.80 -6.79 -9.76
N LEU A 26 -8.06 -6.21 -10.71
CA LEU A 26 -8.24 -6.56 -12.10
C LEU A 26 -7.55 -7.86 -12.48
N PHE A 27 -6.47 -8.20 -11.79
CA PHE A 27 -5.67 -9.37 -12.12
C PHE A 27 -5.37 -10.17 -10.85
N PRO A 28 -6.35 -10.98 -10.38
CA PRO A 28 -6.21 -11.65 -9.08
C PRO A 28 -5.06 -12.64 -8.97
N LYS A 29 -4.49 -13.05 -10.10
CA LYS A 29 -3.37 -14.00 -10.09
C LYS A 29 -2.03 -13.31 -10.32
N SER A 30 -2.02 -11.99 -10.38
CA SER A 30 -0.82 -11.23 -10.67
C SER A 30 0.11 -11.16 -9.47
N THR A 31 1.35 -10.73 -9.73
CA THR A 31 2.32 -10.53 -8.66
C THR A 31 1.84 -9.50 -7.65
N PRO A 32 1.27 -8.34 -8.06
CA PRO A 32 0.72 -7.41 -7.07
C PRO A 32 -0.37 -8.03 -6.21
N ALA A 33 -1.24 -8.87 -6.79
CA ALA A 33 -2.29 -9.52 -6.00
C ALA A 33 -1.70 -10.44 -4.96
N LYS A 34 -0.67 -11.21 -5.33
CA LYS A 34 0.00 -12.11 -4.39
C LYS A 34 0.69 -11.33 -3.29
N ALA A 35 1.33 -10.22 -3.64
CA ALA A 35 2.02 -9.40 -2.65
C ALA A 35 1.04 -8.80 -1.66
N LEU A 36 -0.09 -8.30 -2.16
CA LEU A 36 -1.10 -7.72 -1.29
C LEU A 36 -1.64 -8.76 -0.32
N LEU A 37 -1.96 -9.95 -0.82
CA LEU A 37 -2.48 -11.01 0.02
C LEU A 37 -1.45 -11.43 1.07
N PHE A 38 -0.20 -11.59 0.67
CA PHE A 38 0.86 -11.97 1.59
C PHE A 38 1.04 -10.92 2.67
N ALA A 39 1.06 -9.64 2.27
CA ALA A 39 1.21 -8.55 3.23
C ALA A 39 0.03 -8.52 4.20
N ALA A 40 -1.19 -8.75 3.70
CA ALA A 40 -2.37 -8.73 4.54
C ALA A 40 -2.34 -9.85 5.57
N GLN A 41 -1.78 -10.99 5.21
CA GLN A 41 -1.74 -12.15 6.10
C GLN A 41 -0.62 -12.08 7.13
N ARG A 42 0.48 -11.41 6.80
CA ARG A 42 1.70 -11.50 7.60
C ARG A 42 2.04 -10.19 8.30
N HIS A 43 1.53 -9.08 7.84
CA HIS A 43 1.95 -7.77 8.32
C HIS A 43 0.75 -6.87 8.51
N GLN A 44 1.00 -5.63 8.93
CA GLN A 44 -0.05 -4.64 9.10
C GLN A 44 -0.15 -3.79 7.86
N LEU A 45 -1.31 -3.82 7.22
CA LEU A 45 -1.54 -2.95 6.06
C LEU A 45 -1.86 -1.53 6.52
N VAL A 46 -1.42 -0.58 5.72
CA VAL A 46 -1.73 0.83 5.92
C VAL A 46 -2.21 1.38 4.59
N LEU A 47 -3.31 2.09 4.59
CA LEU A 47 -3.80 2.80 3.41
C LEU A 47 -3.92 4.27 3.72
N CYS A 48 -3.47 5.10 2.78
CA CYS A 48 -3.67 6.54 2.89
C CYS A 48 -5.04 6.86 2.32
N ASP A 49 -5.75 7.81 2.93
CA ASP A 49 -7.07 8.19 2.46
C ASP A 49 -7.03 8.66 1.00
N ARG A 50 -5.93 9.28 0.59
CA ARG A 50 -5.76 9.72 -0.79
C ARG A 50 -5.71 8.53 -1.74
N ASN A 51 -5.08 7.43 -1.32
CA ASN A 51 -5.05 6.20 -2.13
C ASN A 51 -6.43 5.61 -2.28
N VAL A 52 -7.21 5.59 -1.21
CA VAL A 52 -8.57 5.05 -1.27
C VAL A 52 -9.43 5.87 -2.21
N ALA A 53 -9.34 7.20 -2.10
CA ALA A 53 -10.09 8.09 -2.99
C ALA A 53 -9.67 7.89 -4.44
N GLU A 54 -8.38 7.76 -4.68
CA GLU A 54 -7.86 7.57 -6.03
C GLU A 54 -8.32 6.25 -6.63
N LEU A 55 -8.34 5.20 -5.80
CA LEU A 55 -8.81 3.90 -6.25
C LEU A 55 -10.23 4.00 -6.79
N ARG A 56 -11.10 4.64 -6.01
CA ARG A 56 -12.50 4.79 -6.42
C ARG A 56 -12.62 5.64 -7.68
N GLU A 57 -11.85 6.72 -7.74
CA GLU A 57 -11.91 7.63 -8.89
C GLU A 57 -11.44 6.94 -10.17
N VAL A 58 -10.33 6.24 -10.10
CA VAL A 58 -9.76 5.58 -11.28
C VAL A 58 -10.71 4.48 -11.77
N LEU A 59 -11.25 3.68 -10.84
CA LEU A 59 -12.17 2.63 -11.24
C LEU A 59 -13.46 3.19 -11.83
N LYS A 60 -14.00 4.25 -11.23
CA LYS A 60 -15.21 4.86 -11.74
C LYS A 60 -15.02 5.33 -13.17
N ARG A 61 -13.84 5.85 -13.47
CA ARG A 61 -13.55 6.41 -14.80
C ARG A 61 -13.17 5.33 -15.80
N LYS A 62 -12.39 4.34 -15.39
CA LYS A 62 -11.79 3.40 -16.33
C LYS A 62 -12.36 1.99 -16.28
N ALA A 63 -12.89 1.56 -15.16
CA ALA A 63 -13.37 0.19 -14.99
C ALA A 63 -14.50 0.13 -13.96
N PRO A 64 -15.63 0.82 -14.24
CA PRO A 64 -16.68 0.93 -13.22
C PRO A 64 -17.28 -0.42 -12.81
N GLN A 65 -17.15 -1.44 -13.64
CA GLN A 65 -17.64 -2.77 -13.28
C GLN A 65 -16.91 -3.37 -12.08
N PHE A 66 -15.75 -2.81 -11.71
CA PHE A 66 -14.98 -3.28 -10.55
C PHE A 66 -15.21 -2.47 -9.28
N LEU A 67 -16.07 -1.45 -9.33
CA LEU A 67 -16.31 -0.62 -8.14
C LEU A 67 -16.86 -1.43 -6.97
N SER A 68 -17.81 -2.30 -7.24
CA SER A 68 -18.38 -3.17 -6.21
C SER A 68 -17.30 -4.05 -5.58
N ASP A 69 -16.46 -4.64 -6.43
CA ASP A 69 -15.38 -5.49 -5.94
C ASP A 69 -14.41 -4.70 -5.08
N ALA A 70 -14.15 -3.46 -5.45
CA ALA A 70 -13.26 -2.61 -4.67
C ALA A 70 -13.83 -2.34 -3.28
N GLU A 71 -15.14 -2.08 -3.19
CA GLU A 71 -15.75 -1.82 -1.88
C GLU A 71 -15.72 -3.07 -1.01
N VAL A 72 -15.91 -4.25 -1.62
CA VAL A 72 -15.81 -5.50 -0.88
C VAL A 72 -14.37 -5.69 -0.37
N LEU A 73 -13.39 -5.45 -1.24
CA LEU A 73 -11.99 -5.56 -0.84
C LEU A 73 -11.67 -4.65 0.33
N LEU A 74 -12.09 -3.39 0.24
CA LEU A 74 -11.83 -2.42 1.31
C LEU A 74 -12.53 -2.81 2.60
N ALA A 75 -13.69 -3.44 2.50
CA ALA A 75 -14.42 -3.88 3.69
C ALA A 75 -13.78 -5.10 4.34
N GLU A 76 -13.15 -5.96 3.54
CA GLU A 76 -12.61 -7.22 4.03
C GLU A 76 -11.17 -7.12 4.51
N LEU A 77 -10.40 -6.20 3.95
CA LEU A 77 -9.02 -6.02 4.38
C LEU A 77 -8.96 -5.37 5.76
N SER A 78 -8.05 -5.85 6.58
CA SER A 78 -7.78 -5.21 7.86
C SER A 78 -6.61 -4.25 7.64
N TYR A 79 -6.86 -2.95 7.82
CA TYR A 79 -5.82 -1.96 7.60
C TYR A 79 -6.01 -0.76 8.50
N GLU A 80 -4.91 -0.02 8.65
CA GLU A 80 -4.91 1.25 9.32
C GLU A 80 -5.08 2.34 8.25
N LEU A 81 -6.04 3.23 8.43
CA LEU A 81 -6.26 4.32 7.47
C LEU A 81 -5.57 5.57 8.02
N ILE A 82 -4.69 6.16 7.21
CA ILE A 82 -3.98 7.37 7.63
C ILE A 82 -4.32 8.52 6.68
N PRO A 83 -4.30 9.77 7.19
CA PRO A 83 -4.62 10.91 6.34
C PRO A 83 -3.40 11.35 5.55
N ALA A 84 -3.63 11.88 4.35
CA ALA A 84 -2.60 12.52 3.57
C ALA A 84 -2.13 13.77 4.31
N VAL A 85 -0.85 14.13 4.13
CA VAL A 85 -0.26 15.29 4.78
C VAL A 85 0.22 16.26 3.72
N GLU A 86 -0.37 17.46 3.70
CA GLU A 86 -0.15 18.41 2.62
C GLU A 86 1.15 19.19 2.75
N HIS A 87 1.63 19.35 3.97
CA HIS A 87 2.80 20.19 4.21
C HIS A 87 4.02 19.35 4.44
N GLY A 88 5.17 19.87 4.07
CA GLY A 88 6.40 19.16 4.27
C GLY A 88 7.37 19.44 3.17
N GLU A 89 8.54 18.86 3.30
CA GLU A 89 9.61 19.01 2.33
C GLU A 89 9.26 18.24 1.05
N LYS A 90 9.54 18.84 -0.10
CA LYS A 90 9.28 18.14 -1.35
C LYS A 90 10.39 17.15 -1.62
N LEU A 91 10.05 15.87 -1.57
CA LEU A 91 11.02 14.78 -1.73
C LEU A 91 10.78 13.94 -2.96
N ILE A 92 9.58 14.00 -3.53
CA ILE A 92 9.21 13.13 -4.65
C ILE A 92 8.87 13.98 -5.86
N ARG A 93 9.17 13.48 -7.05
CA ARG A 93 9.04 14.24 -8.27
C ARG A 93 7.59 14.63 -8.58
N ASP A 94 6.68 13.70 -8.47
CA ASP A 94 5.27 13.95 -8.78
C ASP A 94 4.59 14.59 -7.56
N ALA A 95 4.14 15.83 -7.74
CA ALA A 95 3.52 16.57 -6.64
C ALA A 95 2.28 15.88 -6.08
N LYS A 96 1.59 15.08 -6.89
CA LYS A 96 0.39 14.37 -6.42
C LYS A 96 0.74 13.31 -5.40
N ASP A 97 1.94 12.77 -5.45
CA ASP A 97 2.36 11.70 -4.56
C ASP A 97 2.97 12.22 -3.28
N GLN A 98 3.32 13.52 -3.24
CA GLN A 98 3.98 14.06 -2.06
C GLN A 98 3.13 13.94 -0.80
N PRO A 99 1.81 14.25 -0.81
CA PRO A 99 1.03 14.12 0.42
C PRO A 99 0.94 12.67 0.92
N ILE A 100 1.01 11.71 0.01
CA ILE A 100 1.01 10.30 0.38
C ILE A 100 2.33 9.92 1.02
N LEU A 101 3.44 10.37 0.42
CA LEU A 101 4.76 10.13 1.00
C LEU A 101 4.88 10.79 2.38
N ASN A 102 4.37 12.01 2.50
CA ASN A 102 4.38 12.70 3.78
C ASN A 102 3.61 11.91 4.83
N ALA A 103 2.46 11.36 4.46
CA ALA A 103 1.66 10.55 5.37
C ALA A 103 2.44 9.33 5.83
N ALA A 104 3.14 8.68 4.90
CA ALA A 104 3.94 7.49 5.23
C ALA A 104 5.04 7.83 6.22
N ILE A 105 5.69 8.98 6.03
CA ILE A 105 6.77 9.41 6.91
C ILE A 105 6.22 9.77 8.29
N VAL A 106 5.15 10.54 8.33
CA VAL A 106 4.55 10.97 9.60
C VAL A 106 4.04 9.75 10.38
N ALA A 107 3.41 8.81 9.70
CA ALA A 107 2.89 7.61 10.34
C ALA A 107 3.98 6.57 10.59
N ASP A 108 5.20 6.84 10.11
CA ASP A 108 6.37 6.00 10.36
C ASP A 108 6.15 4.58 9.86
N VAL A 109 5.65 4.45 8.62
CA VAL A 109 5.51 3.12 8.03
C VAL A 109 6.87 2.59 7.61
N ASP A 110 6.96 1.28 7.54
CA ASP A 110 8.23 0.62 7.22
C ASP A 110 8.46 0.49 5.74
N ILE A 111 7.41 0.20 4.99
CA ILE A 111 7.52 -0.11 3.56
C ILE A 111 6.37 0.56 2.82
N ILE A 112 6.66 1.07 1.63
CA ILE A 112 5.65 1.45 0.66
C ILE A 112 5.71 0.42 -0.46
N LEU A 113 4.62 -0.30 -0.67
CA LEU A 113 4.53 -1.29 -1.74
C LEU A 113 3.95 -0.60 -2.97
N THR A 114 4.75 -0.49 -4.03
CA THR A 114 4.40 0.35 -5.17
C THR A 114 5.08 -0.14 -6.43
N GLY A 115 4.53 0.22 -7.58
CA GLY A 115 5.19 0.03 -8.86
C GLY A 115 5.60 1.35 -9.50
N ASP A 116 5.40 2.45 -8.80
CA ASP A 116 5.64 3.79 -9.33
C ASP A 116 7.13 4.13 -9.23
N LYS A 117 7.72 4.47 -10.37
CA LYS A 117 9.14 4.79 -10.44
C LYS A 117 9.52 5.98 -9.56
N ASP A 118 8.60 6.92 -9.38
CA ASP A 118 8.90 8.10 -8.56
C ASP A 118 9.12 7.71 -7.11
N PHE A 119 8.35 6.75 -6.60
CA PHE A 119 8.59 6.22 -5.25
C PHE A 119 9.85 5.35 -5.23
N LEU A 120 10.01 4.51 -6.24
CA LEU A 120 11.11 3.54 -6.25
C LEU A 120 12.48 4.21 -6.39
N SER A 121 12.53 5.43 -6.93
CA SER A 121 13.79 6.14 -7.08
C SER A 121 14.16 6.96 -5.87
N LEU A 122 13.34 6.99 -4.82
CA LEU A 122 13.67 7.70 -3.60
C LEU A 122 14.78 6.97 -2.85
N GLU A 123 15.67 7.77 -2.25
CA GLU A 123 16.79 7.21 -1.50
C GLU A 123 16.59 7.46 -0.01
N LEU A 124 15.48 6.93 0.48
CA LEU A 124 15.14 7.05 1.90
C LEU A 124 15.44 5.73 2.59
N GLU A 125 15.94 5.83 3.82
CA GLU A 125 16.10 4.64 4.62
C GLU A 125 14.74 4.12 5.05
N ARG A 126 13.82 5.03 5.31
CA ARG A 126 12.51 4.66 5.80
C ARG A 126 11.50 5.73 5.41
N PRO A 127 10.38 5.36 4.78
CA PRO A 127 10.02 3.99 4.42
C PRO A 127 10.83 3.49 3.23
N ARG A 128 11.02 2.17 3.17
CA ARG A 128 11.62 1.54 2.00
C ARG A 128 10.53 1.37 0.95
N CYS A 129 10.86 1.66 -0.31
CA CYS A 129 9.89 1.51 -1.40
C CYS A 129 10.24 0.25 -2.19
N LEU A 130 9.31 -0.68 -2.24
CA LEU A 130 9.53 -1.99 -2.89
C LEU A 130 8.46 -2.28 -3.91
N THR A 131 8.86 -2.93 -5.00
CA THR A 131 7.90 -3.49 -5.93
C THR A 131 7.30 -4.76 -5.32
N ALA A 132 6.18 -5.21 -5.90
CA ALA A 132 5.56 -6.44 -5.46
C ALA A 132 6.54 -7.61 -5.56
N ALA A 133 7.30 -7.68 -6.66
CA ALA A 133 8.26 -8.76 -6.86
C ALA A 133 9.37 -8.70 -5.82
N GLN A 134 9.91 -7.52 -5.55
CA GLN A 134 10.95 -7.36 -4.54
C GLN A 134 10.46 -7.76 -3.17
N PHE A 135 9.24 -7.33 -2.83
CA PHE A 135 8.66 -7.66 -1.54
C PHE A 135 8.52 -9.16 -1.36
N LEU A 136 7.96 -9.85 -2.37
CA LEU A 136 7.77 -11.29 -2.29
C LEU A 136 9.11 -12.03 -2.20
N THR A 137 10.12 -11.55 -2.90
CA THR A 137 11.44 -12.15 -2.84
C THR A 137 12.02 -12.03 -1.43
N GLU A 138 11.91 -10.87 -0.82
CA GLU A 138 12.42 -10.66 0.53
C GLU A 138 11.69 -11.53 1.55
N GLU A 139 10.37 -11.66 1.39
CA GLU A 139 9.58 -12.44 2.33
C GLU A 139 9.82 -13.93 2.21
N ALA A 140 10.21 -14.39 1.03
CA ALA A 140 10.50 -15.81 0.82
C ALA A 140 11.83 -16.23 1.43
N GLU A 141 12.69 -15.27 1.76
CA GLU A 141 13.99 -15.56 2.33
C GLU A 141 13.87 -15.75 3.82
N PRO A 142 14.50 -16.77 4.38
CA PRO A 142 14.44 -17.02 5.82
C PRO A 142 15.21 -15.96 6.60
#